data_6e1b528bc75d0980dc8db2b4f881bfa6
#
_entry.id   6e1b528bc75d0980dc8db2b4f881bfa6
#
_cell.length_a   1.000
_cell.length_b   1.000
_cell.length_c   1.000
_cell.angle_alpha   90.00
_cell.angle_beta   90.00
_cell.angle_gamma   90.00
#
_symmetry.space_group_name_H-M   'P 1'
#
loop_
_entity.id
_entity.type
_entity.pdbx_description
1 polymer ?
#
loop_
_entity_poly.entity_id
_entity_poly.type
_entity_poly.pdbx_seq_one_letter_code
_entity_poly.pdbx_strand_id
1 'polypeptide(L)'
;MKIRNLLLILFIVLISDSLWAKTYRVEDVPMVHLQNSRKYVSNPDGILSLESVSQMDVMLNRLEVTTGIQVLVVAVEGIDGGDCFDFAYRLGEQNGVGEKGRDNGLVILLSTEERCVQFATGYGLEGVLPDVLCKRIQDRYMLDYFRKGDWSSGMLAGVKTVCGVLDGSMKPSESDENDWGGWVLAILGMLVFLSFFVAYRNSRCPVCKKHKLQCIKEEKVGYRVIEKTYRCGHCGYVVVKRQRMDDDDYHHRGGPFVGGGFWGGLGGGGGFSGGSFGGGSFGGGGSGSRF
;
A
#
# COMPACT_ATOMS: atom_id res chain seq x y z
N MET A 1 -1.74 -58.16 -19.26
CA MET A 1 -1.59 -56.70 -19.56
C MET A 1 -2.82 -55.87 -19.26
N LYS A 2 -4.03 -56.35 -19.51
CA LYS A 2 -5.28 -55.55 -19.33
C LYS A 2 -5.65 -55.20 -17.88
N ILE A 3 -5.48 -56.12 -16.92
CA ILE A 3 -5.81 -55.90 -15.50
C ILE A 3 -4.89 -54.85 -14.83
N ARG A 4 -3.58 -54.88 -15.13
CA ARG A 4 -2.61 -53.93 -14.61
C ARG A 4 -2.87 -52.49 -15.06
N ASN A 5 -3.31 -52.33 -16.33
CA ASN A 5 -3.67 -50.99 -16.85
C ASN A 5 -4.99 -50.50 -16.25
N LEU A 6 -5.95 -51.43 -15.99
CA LEU A 6 -7.20 -51.08 -15.30
C LEU A 6 -6.95 -50.63 -13.85
N LEU A 7 -6.07 -51.32 -13.12
CA LEU A 7 -5.67 -50.92 -11.76
C LEU A 7 -4.94 -49.58 -11.73
N LEU A 8 -4.09 -49.27 -12.72
CA LEU A 8 -3.43 -48.00 -12.87
C LEU A 8 -4.41 -46.86 -13.14
N ILE A 9 -5.41 -47.06 -13.99
CA ILE A 9 -6.44 -46.07 -14.26
C ILE A 9 -7.32 -45.84 -13.02
N LEU A 10 -7.69 -46.94 -12.32
CA LEU A 10 -8.45 -46.82 -11.06
C LEU A 10 -7.67 -46.06 -9.98
N PHE A 11 -6.33 -46.28 -9.89
CA PHE A 11 -5.44 -45.56 -8.95
C PHE A 11 -5.29 -44.09 -9.30
N ILE A 12 -5.22 -43.75 -10.60
CA ILE A 12 -5.18 -42.35 -11.06
C ILE A 12 -6.51 -41.65 -10.77
N VAL A 13 -7.66 -42.30 -10.95
CA VAL A 13 -8.99 -41.73 -10.63
C VAL A 13 -9.16 -41.51 -9.14
N LEU A 14 -8.63 -42.42 -8.28
CA LEU A 14 -8.69 -42.27 -6.82
C LEU A 14 -7.80 -41.15 -6.28
N ILE A 15 -6.77 -40.73 -7.03
CA ILE A 15 -5.89 -39.62 -6.63
C ILE A 15 -6.44 -38.26 -7.08
N SER A 16 -7.33 -38.23 -8.10
CA SER A 16 -7.85 -36.99 -8.64
C SER A 16 -8.87 -36.25 -7.74
N ASP A 17 -9.45 -36.93 -6.75
CA ASP A 17 -10.43 -36.30 -5.83
C ASP A 17 -9.84 -35.40 -4.75
N SER A 18 -8.47 -35.31 -4.64
CA SER A 18 -7.82 -34.60 -3.54
C SER A 18 -7.25 -33.22 -3.90
N LEU A 19 -7.55 -32.69 -5.09
CA LEU A 19 -6.90 -31.46 -5.62
C LEU A 19 -7.84 -30.25 -5.74
N TRP A 20 -9.01 -30.27 -5.12
CA TRP A 20 -9.86 -29.08 -5.12
C TRP A 20 -9.56 -28.28 -3.84
N ALA A 21 -8.99 -27.09 -4.00
CA ALA A 21 -8.87 -26.13 -2.91
C ALA A 21 -10.26 -25.84 -2.34
N LYS A 22 -10.35 -25.83 -1.02
CA LYS A 22 -11.60 -25.60 -0.33
C LYS A 22 -11.91 -24.11 -0.33
N THR A 23 -12.96 -23.72 -1.04
CA THR A 23 -13.44 -22.34 -1.11
C THR A 23 -14.50 -22.08 -0.05
N TYR A 24 -14.36 -21.02 0.72
CA TYR A 24 -15.28 -20.64 1.78
C TYR A 24 -16.17 -19.48 1.37
N ARG A 25 -17.44 -19.55 1.75
CA ARG A 25 -18.33 -18.38 1.85
C ARG A 25 -18.16 -17.76 3.23
N VAL A 26 -18.60 -16.52 3.38
CA VAL A 26 -18.52 -15.82 4.68
C VAL A 26 -19.24 -16.60 5.79
N GLU A 27 -20.39 -17.21 5.46
CA GLU A 27 -21.23 -18.00 6.39
C GLU A 27 -20.60 -19.34 6.78
N ASP A 28 -19.70 -19.87 5.95
CA ASP A 28 -19.07 -21.19 6.15
C ASP A 28 -17.81 -21.10 7.01
N VAL A 29 -17.29 -19.88 7.28
CA VAL A 29 -16.10 -19.68 8.11
C VAL A 29 -16.43 -19.99 9.58
N PRO A 30 -15.73 -20.93 10.22
CA PRO A 30 -16.02 -21.26 11.62
C PRO A 30 -15.70 -20.08 12.56
N MET A 31 -16.71 -19.54 13.21
CA MET A 31 -16.56 -18.49 14.20
C MET A 31 -16.16 -19.09 15.55
N VAL A 32 -14.85 -19.33 15.71
CA VAL A 32 -14.30 -19.99 16.91
C VAL A 32 -14.55 -19.20 18.20
N HIS A 33 -14.62 -17.88 18.11
CA HIS A 33 -14.88 -16.99 19.23
C HIS A 33 -16.28 -17.19 19.84
N LEU A 34 -17.27 -17.52 19.00
CA LEU A 34 -18.64 -17.81 19.46
C LEU A 34 -18.71 -19.09 20.30
N GLN A 35 -17.79 -20.03 20.07
CA GLN A 35 -17.71 -21.28 20.83
C GLN A 35 -16.85 -21.15 22.08
N ASN A 36 -15.80 -20.33 22.00
CA ASN A 36 -14.86 -20.08 23.08
C ASN A 36 -14.33 -18.63 22.99
N SER A 37 -14.74 -17.78 23.93
CA SER A 37 -14.38 -16.37 24.00
C SER A 37 -12.87 -16.07 24.08
N ARG A 38 -12.03 -17.08 24.29
CA ARG A 38 -10.57 -16.94 24.27
C ARG A 38 -9.92 -17.36 22.95
N LYS A 39 -10.74 -17.66 21.93
CA LYS A 39 -10.30 -18.06 20.60
C LYS A 39 -10.62 -16.98 19.59
N TYR A 40 -9.63 -16.51 18.89
CA TYR A 40 -9.72 -15.39 17.94
C TYR A 40 -9.30 -15.80 16.52
N VAL A 41 -8.63 -16.97 16.40
CA VAL A 41 -8.03 -17.42 15.15
C VAL A 41 -8.82 -18.58 14.58
N SER A 42 -9.53 -18.34 13.45
CA SER A 42 -10.17 -19.37 12.65
C SER A 42 -9.20 -19.90 11.60
N ASN A 43 -8.84 -21.17 11.71
CA ASN A 43 -7.84 -21.84 10.86
C ASN A 43 -8.37 -23.25 10.46
N PRO A 44 -9.49 -23.32 9.71
CA PRO A 44 -10.17 -24.60 9.45
C PRO A 44 -9.35 -25.53 8.55
N ASP A 45 -8.47 -25.01 7.71
CA ASP A 45 -7.65 -25.80 6.77
C ASP A 45 -6.26 -26.14 7.33
N GLY A 46 -5.97 -25.70 8.57
CA GLY A 46 -4.69 -25.99 9.22
C GLY A 46 -3.48 -25.32 8.58
N ILE A 47 -3.69 -24.16 7.88
CA ILE A 47 -2.65 -23.37 7.23
C ILE A 47 -1.63 -22.87 8.25
N LEU A 48 -2.11 -22.45 9.42
CA LEU A 48 -1.29 -21.95 10.51
C LEU A 48 -0.99 -23.09 11.49
N SER A 49 0.23 -23.10 12.04
CA SER A 49 0.63 -24.05 13.06
C SER A 49 -0.19 -23.82 14.36
N LEU A 50 -0.47 -24.89 15.09
CA LEU A 50 -1.20 -24.83 16.37
C LEU A 50 -0.50 -23.95 17.40
N GLU A 51 0.83 -23.93 17.36
CA GLU A 51 1.65 -23.10 18.24
C GLU A 51 1.43 -21.60 17.94
N SER A 52 1.51 -21.20 16.65
CA SER A 52 1.26 -19.81 16.24
C SER A 52 -0.17 -19.38 16.52
N VAL A 53 -1.16 -20.24 16.30
CA VAL A 53 -2.57 -19.99 16.64
C VAL A 53 -2.70 -19.73 18.14
N SER A 54 -2.11 -20.59 18.98
CA SER A 54 -2.18 -20.42 20.43
C SER A 54 -1.52 -19.13 20.92
N GLN A 55 -0.38 -18.76 20.34
CA GLN A 55 0.31 -17.50 20.66
C GLN A 55 -0.53 -16.28 20.28
N MET A 56 -1.14 -16.29 19.08
CA MET A 56 -2.04 -15.23 18.63
C MET A 56 -3.27 -15.12 19.52
N ASP A 57 -3.93 -16.24 19.86
CA ASP A 57 -5.09 -16.25 20.76
C ASP A 57 -4.76 -15.58 22.12
N VAL A 58 -3.59 -15.88 22.70
CA VAL A 58 -3.16 -15.27 23.97
C VAL A 58 -2.95 -13.76 23.84
N MET A 59 -2.29 -13.31 22.75
CA MET A 59 -2.05 -11.88 22.52
C MET A 59 -3.35 -11.12 22.26
N LEU A 60 -4.26 -11.69 21.48
CA LEU A 60 -5.55 -11.08 21.13
C LEU A 60 -6.48 -11.04 22.34
N ASN A 61 -6.51 -12.08 23.18
CA ASN A 61 -7.25 -12.07 24.42
C ASN A 61 -6.75 -10.97 25.36
N ARG A 62 -5.43 -10.82 25.48
CA ARG A 62 -4.85 -9.73 26.28
C ARG A 62 -5.26 -8.36 25.73
N LEU A 63 -5.18 -8.17 24.42
CA LEU A 63 -5.56 -6.91 23.76
C LEU A 63 -7.03 -6.57 24.06
N GLU A 64 -7.95 -7.52 23.85
CA GLU A 64 -9.38 -7.29 24.11
C GLU A 64 -9.65 -6.95 25.56
N VAL A 65 -9.07 -7.69 26.52
CA VAL A 65 -9.25 -7.45 27.97
C VAL A 65 -8.71 -6.06 28.37
N THR A 66 -7.64 -5.57 27.76
CA THR A 66 -7.01 -4.30 28.13
C THR A 66 -7.59 -3.08 27.40
N THR A 67 -8.03 -3.23 26.17
CA THR A 67 -8.45 -2.12 25.31
C THR A 67 -9.92 -2.18 24.88
N GLY A 68 -10.55 -3.34 25.00
CA GLY A 68 -11.88 -3.63 24.45
C GLY A 68 -11.90 -3.83 22.94
N ILE A 69 -10.74 -3.77 22.25
CA ILE A 69 -10.65 -3.94 20.81
C ILE A 69 -10.83 -5.41 20.45
N GLN A 70 -11.74 -5.70 19.53
CA GLN A 70 -12.03 -7.05 19.07
C GLN A 70 -11.35 -7.34 17.73
N VAL A 71 -10.58 -8.42 17.69
CA VAL A 71 -9.85 -8.83 16.46
C VAL A 71 -10.25 -10.24 16.08
N LEU A 72 -10.65 -10.44 14.83
CA LEU A 72 -10.87 -11.75 14.23
C LEU A 72 -9.77 -12.05 13.22
N VAL A 73 -9.09 -13.17 13.40
CA VAL A 73 -8.09 -13.65 12.44
C VAL A 73 -8.63 -14.88 11.72
N VAL A 74 -8.58 -14.86 10.39
CA VAL A 74 -9.05 -15.96 9.54
C VAL A 74 -7.95 -16.35 8.57
N ALA A 75 -7.63 -17.65 8.52
CA ALA A 75 -6.71 -18.23 7.54
C ALA A 75 -7.41 -19.38 6.82
N VAL A 76 -7.64 -19.23 5.52
CA VAL A 76 -8.34 -20.16 4.65
C VAL A 76 -7.58 -20.41 3.35
N GLU A 77 -7.83 -21.56 2.72
CA GLU A 77 -7.23 -21.86 1.41
C GLU A 77 -7.77 -20.91 0.35
N GLY A 78 -9.07 -20.84 0.14
CA GLY A 78 -9.71 -20.01 -0.87
C GLY A 78 -11.00 -19.36 -0.37
N ILE A 79 -11.41 -18.27 -1.00
CA ILE A 79 -12.61 -17.50 -0.71
C ILE A 79 -13.54 -17.41 -1.92
N ASP A 80 -14.84 -17.44 -1.68
CA ASP A 80 -15.84 -17.28 -2.73
C ASP A 80 -15.78 -15.85 -3.32
N GLY A 81 -15.77 -15.79 -4.65
CA GLY A 81 -15.68 -14.52 -5.39
C GLY A 81 -14.28 -13.93 -5.53
N GLY A 82 -13.26 -14.42 -4.81
CA GLY A 82 -11.85 -14.02 -4.96
C GLY A 82 -11.53 -12.57 -4.56
N ASP A 83 -12.48 -11.81 -4.04
CA ASP A 83 -12.28 -10.45 -3.53
C ASP A 83 -12.03 -10.47 -2.03
N CYS A 84 -10.73 -10.36 -1.66
CA CYS A 84 -10.30 -10.42 -0.28
C CYS A 84 -10.84 -9.25 0.57
N PHE A 85 -11.02 -8.08 -0.04
CA PHE A 85 -11.55 -6.92 0.69
C PHE A 85 -13.03 -7.12 1.01
N ASP A 86 -13.85 -7.41 0.00
CA ASP A 86 -15.29 -7.63 0.19
C ASP A 86 -15.55 -8.79 1.17
N PHE A 87 -14.76 -9.86 1.07
CA PHE A 87 -14.88 -11.01 1.96
C PHE A 87 -14.55 -10.63 3.42
N ALA A 88 -13.42 -9.97 3.68
CA ALA A 88 -13.02 -9.56 5.04
C ALA A 88 -13.99 -8.53 5.63
N TYR A 89 -14.47 -7.61 4.82
CA TYR A 89 -15.45 -6.61 5.20
C TYR A 89 -16.78 -7.26 5.62
N ARG A 90 -17.35 -8.11 4.76
CA ARG A 90 -18.61 -8.84 5.08
C ARG A 90 -18.45 -9.77 6.27
N LEU A 91 -17.26 -10.38 6.42
CA LEU A 91 -16.98 -11.24 7.58
C LEU A 91 -17.06 -10.44 8.88
N GLY A 92 -16.51 -9.23 8.92
CA GLY A 92 -16.59 -8.32 10.05
C GLY A 92 -18.02 -7.86 10.35
N GLU A 93 -18.74 -7.40 9.32
CA GLU A 93 -20.10 -6.91 9.47
C GLU A 93 -21.10 -7.99 9.89
N GLN A 94 -21.11 -9.13 9.19
CA GLN A 94 -22.07 -10.20 9.47
C GLN A 94 -21.90 -10.82 10.84
N ASN A 95 -20.66 -10.89 11.31
CA ASN A 95 -20.36 -11.43 12.65
C ASN A 95 -20.32 -10.36 13.73
N GLY A 96 -20.48 -9.08 13.36
CA GLY A 96 -20.55 -7.97 14.31
C GLY A 96 -19.25 -7.76 15.10
N VAL A 97 -18.10 -7.97 14.47
CA VAL A 97 -16.79 -7.82 15.14
C VAL A 97 -16.59 -6.38 15.58
N GLY A 98 -16.30 -6.18 16.86
CA GLY A 98 -16.22 -4.86 17.52
C GLY A 98 -17.45 -4.50 18.33
N GLU A 99 -17.33 -3.54 19.22
CA GLU A 99 -18.43 -3.07 20.07
C GLU A 99 -19.30 -2.06 19.31
N LYS A 100 -20.61 -2.21 19.42
CA LYS A 100 -21.57 -1.27 18.81
C LYS A 100 -21.39 0.14 19.36
N GLY A 101 -21.20 1.09 18.43
CA GLY A 101 -21.00 2.51 18.77
C GLY A 101 -19.56 2.89 19.10
N ARG A 102 -18.67 1.91 19.29
CA ARG A 102 -17.22 2.11 19.32
C ARG A 102 -16.58 1.75 18.01
N ASP A 103 -17.17 0.82 17.26
CA ASP A 103 -16.74 0.34 15.97
C ASP A 103 -15.24 -0.04 15.94
N ASN A 104 -14.80 -0.68 17.04
CA ASN A 104 -13.42 -1.01 17.35
C ASN A 104 -13.05 -2.45 16.97
N GLY A 105 -13.61 -2.93 15.87
CA GLY A 105 -13.36 -4.24 15.32
C GLY A 105 -12.24 -4.24 14.27
N LEU A 106 -11.50 -5.35 14.19
CA LEU A 106 -10.52 -5.62 13.14
C LEU A 106 -10.67 -7.06 12.64
N VAL A 107 -10.72 -7.23 11.32
CA VAL A 107 -10.60 -8.53 10.66
C VAL A 107 -9.26 -8.61 9.95
N ILE A 108 -8.53 -9.71 10.19
CA ILE A 108 -7.29 -10.04 9.50
C ILE A 108 -7.54 -11.34 8.74
N LEU A 109 -7.63 -11.27 7.43
CA LEU A 109 -7.85 -12.40 6.53
C LEU A 109 -6.55 -12.77 5.81
N LEU A 110 -6.23 -14.06 5.81
CA LEU A 110 -5.23 -14.66 4.92
C LEU A 110 -5.93 -15.67 4.01
N SER A 111 -5.82 -15.50 2.71
CA SER A 111 -6.19 -16.51 1.73
C SER A 111 -4.96 -16.91 0.92
N THR A 112 -4.68 -18.23 0.90
CA THR A 112 -3.48 -18.75 0.26
C THR A 112 -3.65 -18.96 -1.24
N GLU A 113 -4.88 -19.23 -1.71
CA GLU A 113 -5.19 -19.38 -3.14
C GLU A 113 -5.17 -18.02 -3.84
N GLU A 114 -5.87 -17.02 -3.31
CA GLU A 114 -5.86 -15.65 -3.82
C GLU A 114 -4.54 -14.93 -3.54
N ARG A 115 -3.68 -15.53 -2.73
CA ARG A 115 -2.38 -14.98 -2.32
C ARG A 115 -2.53 -13.56 -1.74
N CYS A 116 -3.47 -13.41 -0.85
CA CYS A 116 -3.77 -12.11 -0.25
C CYS A 116 -3.76 -12.16 1.28
N VAL A 117 -3.35 -11.06 1.87
CA VAL A 117 -3.64 -10.71 3.25
C VAL A 117 -4.43 -9.42 3.26
N GLN A 118 -5.55 -9.41 3.97
CA GLN A 118 -6.46 -8.27 4.04
C GLN A 118 -6.74 -7.90 5.49
N PHE A 119 -6.62 -6.60 5.80
CA PHE A 119 -7.09 -6.02 7.05
C PHE A 119 -8.35 -5.22 6.74
N ALA A 120 -9.43 -5.47 7.46
CA ALA A 120 -10.64 -4.66 7.43
C ALA A 120 -10.83 -4.05 8.83
N THR A 121 -10.83 -2.72 8.90
CA THR A 121 -10.88 -1.95 10.15
C THR A 121 -12.25 -1.33 10.36
N GLY A 122 -12.74 -1.39 11.59
CA GLY A 122 -13.90 -0.59 11.99
C GLY A 122 -13.54 0.90 12.12
N TYR A 123 -14.54 1.77 12.01
CA TYR A 123 -14.36 3.24 12.06
C TYR A 123 -13.62 3.72 13.31
N GLY A 124 -13.85 3.07 14.46
CA GLY A 124 -13.19 3.44 15.71
C GLY A 124 -11.70 3.18 15.76
N LEU A 125 -11.16 2.38 14.83
CA LEU A 125 -9.74 2.08 14.74
C LEU A 125 -8.99 2.96 13.75
N GLU A 126 -9.66 3.69 12.85
CA GLU A 126 -9.01 4.48 11.80
C GLU A 126 -8.01 5.51 12.35
N GLY A 127 -8.27 6.06 13.54
CA GLY A 127 -7.38 7.02 14.20
C GLY A 127 -6.08 6.40 14.74
N VAL A 128 -6.08 5.10 15.07
CA VAL A 128 -4.93 4.40 15.66
C VAL A 128 -4.29 3.45 14.67
N LEU A 129 -5.09 2.83 13.81
CA LEU A 129 -4.67 1.87 12.80
C LEU A 129 -5.21 2.28 11.40
N PRO A 130 -4.77 3.41 10.83
CA PRO A 130 -5.17 3.82 9.49
C PRO A 130 -4.64 2.87 8.41
N ASP A 131 -5.26 2.89 7.23
CA ASP A 131 -4.95 1.99 6.09
C ASP A 131 -3.47 2.00 5.70
N VAL A 132 -2.84 3.17 5.72
CA VAL A 132 -1.41 3.32 5.43
C VAL A 132 -0.56 2.52 6.42
N LEU A 133 -0.97 2.50 7.70
CA LEU A 133 -0.29 1.74 8.73
C LEU A 133 -0.54 0.24 8.59
N CYS A 134 -1.79 -0.16 8.27
CA CYS A 134 -2.14 -1.54 7.94
C CYS A 134 -1.25 -2.05 6.80
N LYS A 135 -1.15 -1.27 5.71
CA LYS A 135 -0.31 -1.60 4.55
C LYS A 135 1.15 -1.74 4.94
N ARG A 136 1.68 -0.84 5.74
CA ARG A 136 3.07 -0.88 6.23
C ARG A 136 3.34 -2.12 7.09
N ILE A 137 2.39 -2.51 7.95
CA ILE A 137 2.51 -3.73 8.76
C ILE A 137 2.57 -4.95 7.84
N GLN A 138 1.69 -5.05 6.87
CA GLN A 138 1.70 -6.15 5.91
C GLN A 138 3.03 -6.23 5.16
N ASP A 139 3.48 -5.12 4.57
CA ASP A 139 4.67 -5.07 3.73
C ASP A 139 5.96 -5.38 4.50
N ARG A 140 6.09 -4.90 5.74
CA ARG A 140 7.32 -5.05 6.53
C ARG A 140 7.41 -6.35 7.33
N TYR A 141 6.27 -6.81 7.86
CA TYR A 141 6.28 -7.89 8.87
C TYR A 141 5.65 -9.18 8.38
N MET A 142 4.89 -9.16 7.25
CA MET A 142 4.14 -10.34 6.80
C MET A 142 4.60 -10.85 5.42
N LEU A 143 4.72 -9.97 4.41
CA LEU A 143 4.90 -10.39 3.02
C LEU A 143 6.16 -11.20 2.75
N ASP A 144 7.27 -10.90 3.42
CA ASP A 144 8.52 -11.64 3.21
C ASP A 144 8.44 -13.10 3.69
N TYR A 145 7.63 -13.38 4.72
CA TYR A 145 7.31 -14.73 5.16
C TYR A 145 6.37 -15.41 4.16
N PHE A 146 5.31 -14.71 3.73
CA PHE A 146 4.33 -15.27 2.80
C PHE A 146 4.94 -15.64 1.44
N ARG A 147 5.83 -14.82 0.91
CA ARG A 147 6.59 -15.15 -0.32
C ARG A 147 7.41 -16.43 -0.21
N LYS A 148 7.81 -16.80 1.00
CA LYS A 148 8.55 -18.05 1.31
C LYS A 148 7.62 -19.21 1.66
N GLY A 149 6.29 -18.99 1.71
CA GLY A 149 5.30 -19.98 2.13
C GLY A 149 5.22 -20.18 3.65
N ASP A 150 5.86 -19.32 4.44
CA ASP A 150 5.81 -19.38 5.90
C ASP A 150 4.63 -18.54 6.43
N TRP A 151 3.43 -19.11 6.27
CA TRP A 151 2.18 -18.48 6.66
C TRP A 151 2.10 -18.21 8.16
N SER A 152 2.58 -19.17 8.95
CA SER A 152 2.53 -19.13 10.41
C SER A 152 3.33 -17.97 10.98
N SER A 153 4.60 -17.87 10.59
CA SER A 153 5.48 -16.79 11.06
C SER A 153 5.02 -15.42 10.59
N GLY A 154 4.53 -15.32 9.34
CA GLY A 154 4.02 -14.07 8.79
C GLY A 154 2.78 -13.56 9.52
N MET A 155 1.80 -14.44 9.77
CA MET A 155 0.60 -14.07 10.53
C MET A 155 0.94 -13.72 11.98
N LEU A 156 1.78 -14.49 12.64
CA LEU A 156 2.20 -14.22 14.01
C LEU A 156 2.92 -12.87 14.14
N ALA A 157 3.84 -12.56 13.21
CA ALA A 157 4.55 -11.27 13.19
C ALA A 157 3.60 -10.09 12.95
N GLY A 158 2.66 -10.24 12.02
CA GLY A 158 1.64 -9.23 11.73
C GLY A 158 0.75 -8.97 12.93
N VAL A 159 0.14 -10.01 13.51
CA VAL A 159 -0.74 -9.90 14.68
C VAL A 159 0.00 -9.32 15.89
N LYS A 160 1.23 -9.73 16.14
CA LYS A 160 2.07 -9.17 17.22
C LYS A 160 2.29 -7.66 17.03
N THR A 161 2.57 -7.22 15.80
CA THR A 161 2.78 -5.81 15.50
C THR A 161 1.46 -5.02 15.64
N VAL A 162 0.36 -5.56 15.14
CA VAL A 162 -0.98 -4.97 15.32
C VAL A 162 -1.32 -4.80 16.79
N CYS A 163 -1.13 -5.83 17.61
CA CYS A 163 -1.35 -5.76 19.05
C CYS A 163 -0.49 -4.66 19.68
N GLY A 164 0.80 -4.58 19.32
CA GLY A 164 1.70 -3.57 19.86
C GLY A 164 1.32 -2.13 19.48
N VAL A 165 0.73 -1.94 18.30
CA VAL A 165 0.21 -0.64 17.88
C VAL A 165 -1.05 -0.29 18.64
N LEU A 166 -1.99 -1.23 18.74
CA LEU A 166 -3.31 -1.02 19.37
C LEU A 166 -3.24 -0.86 20.89
N ASP A 167 -2.27 -1.50 21.55
CA ASP A 167 -2.04 -1.32 22.99
C ASP A 167 -1.10 -0.14 23.32
N GLY A 168 -0.58 0.55 22.29
CA GLY A 168 0.33 1.70 22.41
C GLY A 168 1.76 1.35 22.81
N SER A 169 2.12 0.07 22.90
CA SER A 169 3.49 -0.38 23.24
C SER A 169 4.45 -0.24 22.07
N MET A 170 3.95 -0.21 20.82
CA MET A 170 4.71 0.04 19.63
C MET A 170 4.26 1.33 18.95
N LYS A 171 5.19 2.26 18.74
CA LYS A 171 4.99 3.35 17.75
C LYS A 171 5.62 2.88 16.46
N PRO A 172 4.83 2.68 15.38
CA PRO A 172 5.40 2.38 14.09
C PRO A 172 6.33 3.54 13.71
N SER A 173 7.60 3.22 13.46
CA SER A 173 8.56 4.26 13.09
C SER A 173 8.12 4.91 11.78
N GLU A 174 7.91 6.22 11.78
CA GLU A 174 7.65 7.06 10.61
C GLU A 174 8.85 7.11 9.65
N SER A 175 9.92 6.35 9.91
CA SER A 175 11.25 6.54 9.37
C SER A 175 11.53 5.94 8.01
N ASP A 176 10.54 5.75 7.11
CA ASP A 176 10.83 5.37 5.71
C ASP A 176 10.00 6.08 4.64
N GLU A 177 9.31 7.15 4.98
CA GLU A 177 8.86 8.08 3.95
C GLU A 177 9.97 9.12 3.72
N ASN A 178 10.59 9.06 2.56
CA ASN A 178 11.43 10.09 1.95
C ASN A 178 12.96 9.95 1.99
N ASP A 179 13.49 8.77 1.74
CA ASP A 179 14.84 8.75 1.16
C ASP A 179 14.83 9.26 -0.30
N TRP A 180 13.67 9.25 -0.96
CA TRP A 180 13.51 9.84 -2.30
C TRP A 180 13.61 11.37 -2.28
N GLY A 181 13.10 12.06 -1.27
CA GLY A 181 13.22 13.53 -1.16
C GLY A 181 14.66 14.01 -1.20
N GLY A 182 15.57 13.29 -0.54
CA GLY A 182 17.00 13.56 -0.57
C GLY A 182 17.60 13.43 -1.96
N TRP A 183 17.26 12.37 -2.69
CA TRP A 183 17.75 12.16 -4.05
C TRP A 183 17.18 13.16 -5.05
N VAL A 184 15.90 13.54 -4.93
CA VAL A 184 15.29 14.58 -5.78
C VAL A 184 15.95 15.92 -5.55
N LEU A 185 16.21 16.33 -4.32
CA LEU A 185 16.93 17.56 -4.00
C LEU A 185 18.37 17.52 -4.51
N ALA A 186 19.05 16.38 -4.39
CA ALA A 186 20.41 16.20 -4.93
C ALA A 186 20.44 16.32 -6.46
N ILE A 187 19.46 15.71 -7.17
CA ILE A 187 19.35 15.81 -8.64
C ILE A 187 19.02 17.24 -9.06
N LEU A 188 18.09 17.91 -8.39
CA LEU A 188 17.78 19.32 -8.67
C LEU A 188 18.98 20.22 -8.42
N GLY A 189 19.70 20.04 -7.31
CA GLY A 189 20.94 20.75 -7.03
C GLY A 189 22.01 20.52 -8.09
N MET A 190 22.17 19.27 -8.55
CA MET A 190 23.09 18.91 -9.62
C MET A 190 22.70 19.56 -10.97
N LEU A 191 21.42 19.62 -11.31
CA LEU A 191 20.94 20.27 -12.54
C LEU A 191 21.19 21.78 -12.50
N VAL A 192 20.93 22.44 -11.37
CA VAL A 192 21.21 23.85 -11.17
C VAL A 192 22.73 24.11 -11.26
N PHE A 193 23.54 23.28 -10.62
CA PHE A 193 24.99 23.38 -10.71
C PHE A 193 25.50 23.18 -12.14
N LEU A 194 24.96 22.20 -12.86
CA LEU A 194 25.33 21.93 -14.25
C LEU A 194 24.95 23.09 -15.17
N SER A 195 23.76 23.68 -15.00
CA SER A 195 23.31 24.86 -15.77
C SER A 195 24.19 26.07 -15.51
N PHE A 196 24.55 26.32 -14.25
CA PHE A 196 25.49 27.38 -13.88
C PHE A 196 26.89 27.13 -14.46
N PHE A 197 27.36 25.88 -14.43
CA PHE A 197 28.66 25.51 -14.97
C PHE A 197 28.72 25.69 -16.50
N VAL A 198 27.64 25.32 -17.22
CA VAL A 198 27.53 25.52 -18.67
C VAL A 198 27.48 27.02 -19.00
N ALA A 199 26.70 27.81 -18.27
CA ALA A 199 26.65 29.27 -18.41
C ALA A 199 28.00 29.91 -18.16
N TYR A 200 28.72 29.48 -17.10
CA TYR A 200 30.06 29.95 -16.77
C TYR A 200 31.07 29.62 -17.87
N ARG A 201 31.07 28.41 -18.43
CA ARG A 201 31.92 28.05 -19.58
C ARG A 201 31.61 28.88 -20.82
N ASN A 202 30.33 29.15 -21.10
CA ASN A 202 29.89 29.88 -22.27
C ASN A 202 30.17 31.39 -22.20
N SER A 203 30.46 31.93 -21.02
CA SER A 203 30.81 33.34 -20.82
C SER A 203 32.28 33.67 -21.12
N ARG A 204 33.12 32.67 -21.45
CA ARG A 204 34.53 32.86 -21.79
C ARG A 204 34.69 33.41 -23.19
N CYS A 205 35.53 34.46 -23.28
CA CYS A 205 35.96 34.97 -24.59
C CYS A 205 36.88 33.94 -25.28
N PRO A 206 36.66 33.58 -26.56
CA PRO A 206 37.51 32.60 -27.24
C PRO A 206 38.94 33.10 -27.46
N VAL A 207 39.16 34.41 -27.49
CA VAL A 207 40.47 35.02 -27.77
C VAL A 207 41.29 35.21 -26.48
N CYS A 208 40.75 35.91 -25.49
CA CYS A 208 41.50 36.25 -24.27
C CYS A 208 41.18 35.31 -23.08
N LYS A 209 40.29 34.33 -23.26
CA LYS A 209 39.85 33.33 -22.25
C LYS A 209 39.29 33.92 -20.93
N LYS A 210 39.08 35.25 -20.84
CA LYS A 210 38.49 35.94 -19.70
C LYS A 210 36.95 35.94 -19.79
N HIS A 211 36.25 35.89 -18.62
CA HIS A 211 34.81 35.92 -18.51
C HIS A 211 34.27 37.35 -18.56
N LYS A 212 34.36 38.02 -19.71
CA LYS A 212 33.90 39.41 -19.92
C LYS A 212 33.12 39.58 -21.23
N LEU A 213 32.45 38.53 -21.74
CA LEU A 213 31.56 38.64 -22.90
C LEU A 213 30.23 39.27 -22.42
N GLN A 214 29.86 40.39 -23.03
CA GLN A 214 28.61 41.11 -22.81
C GLN A 214 27.79 41.12 -24.07
N CYS A 215 26.49 40.87 -23.98
CA CYS A 215 25.56 41.01 -25.09
C CYS A 215 25.33 42.50 -25.33
N ILE A 216 25.66 42.97 -26.52
CA ILE A 216 25.51 44.39 -26.93
C ILE A 216 24.32 44.60 -27.84
N LYS A 217 23.90 43.57 -28.57
CA LYS A 217 22.78 43.66 -29.53
C LYS A 217 22.08 42.32 -29.65
N GLU A 218 20.75 42.38 -29.67
CA GLU A 218 19.88 41.22 -29.93
C GLU A 218 18.91 41.58 -31.05
N GLU A 219 18.92 40.86 -32.16
CA GLU A 219 18.05 41.08 -33.30
C GLU A 219 17.38 39.77 -33.73
N LYS A 220 16.07 39.85 -34.07
CA LYS A 220 15.35 38.75 -34.69
C LYS A 220 15.60 38.74 -36.16
N VAL A 221 16.32 37.72 -36.65
CA VAL A 221 16.68 37.56 -38.05
C VAL A 221 15.89 36.36 -38.60
N GLY A 222 14.64 36.62 -39.05
CA GLY A 222 13.76 35.59 -39.60
C GLY A 222 12.78 34.94 -38.63
N TYR A 223 12.00 33.94 -39.09
CA TYR A 223 10.82 33.39 -38.43
C TYR A 223 11.14 32.50 -37.23
N ARG A 224 12.25 32.41 -36.67
CA ARG A 224 12.59 31.59 -35.44
C ARG A 224 14.08 31.67 -35.11
N VAL A 225 14.74 32.72 -35.49
CA VAL A 225 16.17 32.86 -35.23
C VAL A 225 16.45 34.21 -34.57
N ILE A 226 17.05 34.15 -33.37
CA ILE A 226 17.59 35.35 -32.70
C ILE A 226 19.10 35.37 -32.91
N GLU A 227 19.59 36.48 -33.34
CA GLU A 227 21.02 36.75 -33.47
C GLU A 227 21.45 37.66 -32.31
N LYS A 228 22.37 37.13 -31.48
CA LYS A 228 22.93 37.85 -30.32
C LYS A 228 24.37 38.20 -30.59
N THR A 229 24.71 39.49 -30.57
CA THR A 229 26.05 39.99 -30.75
C THR A 229 26.67 40.22 -29.35
N TYR A 230 27.79 39.56 -29.08
CA TYR A 230 28.53 39.68 -27.83
C TYR A 230 29.86 40.38 -28.08
N ARG A 231 30.25 41.31 -27.19
CA ARG A 231 31.56 42.00 -27.22
C ARG A 231 32.30 41.68 -25.93
N CYS A 232 33.57 41.37 -26.05
CA CYS A 232 34.43 41.18 -24.87
C CYS A 232 34.88 42.55 -24.31
N GLY A 233 34.53 42.81 -23.04
CA GLY A 233 34.94 44.04 -22.32
C GLY A 233 36.44 44.14 -22.01
N HIS A 234 37.23 43.08 -22.30
CA HIS A 234 38.70 43.11 -22.09
C HIS A 234 39.49 43.26 -23.38
N CYS A 235 39.20 42.52 -24.42
CA CYS A 235 39.97 42.50 -25.66
C CYS A 235 39.20 43.10 -26.88
N GLY A 236 37.97 43.55 -26.70
CA GLY A 236 37.14 44.11 -27.73
C GLY A 236 36.62 43.13 -28.79
N TYR A 237 36.96 41.84 -28.67
CA TYR A 237 36.52 40.80 -29.63
C TYR A 237 34.99 40.71 -29.71
N VAL A 238 34.45 40.67 -30.94
CA VAL A 238 32.99 40.58 -31.19
C VAL A 238 32.70 39.22 -31.76
N VAL A 239 31.69 38.56 -31.20
CA VAL A 239 31.17 37.28 -31.68
C VAL A 239 29.65 37.33 -31.81
N VAL A 240 29.15 36.81 -32.94
CA VAL A 240 27.73 36.71 -33.22
C VAL A 240 27.29 35.25 -33.02
N LYS A 241 26.30 35.02 -32.17
CA LYS A 241 25.71 33.70 -31.95
C LYS A 241 24.27 33.70 -32.44
N ARG A 242 23.91 32.71 -33.24
CA ARG A 242 22.53 32.47 -33.70
C ARG A 242 21.89 31.39 -32.86
N GLN A 243 20.71 31.68 -32.31
CA GLN A 243 19.93 30.75 -31.52
C GLN A 243 18.55 30.58 -32.15
N ARG A 244 18.10 29.32 -32.31
CA ARG A 244 16.72 29.05 -32.76
C ARG A 244 15.81 29.19 -31.53
N MET A 245 14.61 29.76 -31.72
CA MET A 245 13.54 29.72 -30.75
C MET A 245 12.88 28.35 -30.83
N ASP A 246 12.85 27.64 -29.72
CA ASP A 246 12.04 26.43 -29.54
C ASP A 246 10.60 26.82 -29.19
N ASP A 247 9.60 25.97 -29.56
CA ASP A 247 8.17 26.28 -29.53
C ASP A 247 7.58 26.39 -28.08
N ASP A 248 8.38 26.26 -27.02
CA ASP A 248 7.92 26.20 -25.62
C ASP A 248 7.61 27.58 -25.00
N ASP A 249 7.93 28.69 -25.65
CA ASP A 249 7.71 30.04 -25.12
C ASP A 249 6.29 30.61 -25.33
N TYR A 250 5.36 29.87 -25.95
CA TYR A 250 4.01 30.36 -26.26
C TYR A 250 2.92 29.95 -25.24
N HIS A 251 3.20 29.15 -24.21
CA HIS A 251 2.20 28.57 -23.30
C HIS A 251 2.23 29.05 -21.86
N HIS A 252 2.81 30.20 -21.53
CA HIS A 252 2.69 30.77 -20.19
C HIS A 252 2.03 32.16 -20.18
N ARG A 253 0.72 32.20 -20.56
CA ARG A 253 -0.18 33.26 -20.15
C ARG A 253 -1.60 32.71 -19.99
N GLY A 254 -1.90 32.08 -18.89
CA GLY A 254 -3.22 31.62 -18.50
C GLY A 254 -3.25 31.36 -17.01
N GLY A 255 -4.01 32.16 -16.28
CA GLY A 255 -4.05 32.24 -14.84
C GLY A 255 -4.62 31.02 -14.11
N PRO A 256 -4.71 31.09 -12.78
CA PRO A 256 -5.02 29.96 -11.91
C PRO A 256 -6.50 29.59 -12.01
N PHE A 257 -6.80 28.35 -12.38
CA PHE A 257 -8.14 27.80 -12.22
C PHE A 257 -8.25 27.17 -10.83
N VAL A 258 -8.93 27.91 -9.97
CA VAL A 258 -9.55 27.43 -8.74
C VAL A 258 -10.92 26.88 -9.10
N GLY A 259 -11.21 25.70 -8.66
CA GLY A 259 -12.54 25.09 -8.69
C GLY A 259 -12.40 23.61 -8.34
N GLY A 260 -12.82 23.09 -7.28
CA GLY A 260 -14.00 23.43 -6.50
C GLY A 260 -15.06 22.40 -6.76
N GLY A 261 -15.35 21.61 -5.72
CA GLY A 261 -16.65 20.99 -5.56
C GLY A 261 -16.73 19.54 -6.02
N PHE A 262 -17.36 18.58 -5.44
CA PHE A 262 -18.45 18.71 -4.53
C PHE A 262 -19.22 17.38 -4.47
N TRP A 263 -19.65 16.94 -3.29
CA TRP A 263 -20.86 16.19 -2.95
C TRP A 263 -20.86 14.69 -3.32
N GLY A 264 -21.18 13.80 -2.48
CA GLY A 264 -22.21 13.71 -1.43
C GLY A 264 -23.13 12.57 -1.76
N GLY A 265 -23.41 11.67 -0.87
CA GLY A 265 -24.35 10.60 -1.07
C GLY A 265 -24.56 9.76 0.18
N LEU A 266 -25.58 10.09 0.91
CA LEU A 266 -26.22 9.39 2.00
C LEU A 266 -26.84 8.05 1.58
N GLY A 267 -26.88 7.12 2.51
CA GLY A 267 -27.82 6.00 2.59
C GLY A 267 -27.16 4.88 3.39
N GLY A 268 -27.47 4.53 4.55
CA GLY A 268 -28.72 4.42 5.25
C GLY A 268 -29.19 2.99 5.30
N GLY A 269 -29.08 2.36 6.51
CA GLY A 269 -30.09 1.46 6.96
C GLY A 269 -29.76 -0.03 7.12
N GLY A 270 -29.91 -0.53 8.32
CA GLY A 270 -30.52 -1.81 8.57
C GLY A 270 -29.65 -2.85 9.28
N GLY A 271 -29.73 -2.85 10.60
CA GLY A 271 -29.12 -3.89 11.43
C GLY A 271 -29.92 -5.18 11.46
N PHE A 272 -29.24 -6.28 11.69
CA PHE A 272 -29.80 -7.44 12.37
C PHE A 272 -28.80 -7.94 13.41
N SER A 273 -29.32 -8.16 14.60
CA SER A 273 -28.61 -8.55 15.79
C SER A 273 -28.46 -10.06 15.91
N GLY A 274 -27.34 -10.49 16.43
CA GLY A 274 -27.21 -11.82 17.03
C GLY A 274 -25.81 -12.39 16.88
N GLY A 275 -25.03 -12.32 17.96
CA GLY A 275 -23.75 -12.98 18.09
C GLY A 275 -22.83 -12.20 19.01
N SER A 276 -21.98 -12.84 19.80
CA SER A 276 -21.21 -12.26 20.89
C SER A 276 -20.03 -11.32 20.53
N PHE A 277 -19.94 -10.89 19.31
CA PHE A 277 -19.26 -9.66 18.93
C PHE A 277 -20.22 -8.50 19.13
N GLY A 278 -19.76 -7.36 19.59
CA GLY A 278 -20.58 -6.24 20.05
C GLY A 278 -21.34 -5.46 18.98
N GLY A 279 -21.35 -5.90 17.71
CA GLY A 279 -22.09 -5.29 16.61
C GLY A 279 -21.50 -3.97 16.11
N GLY A 280 -20.18 -3.85 16.05
CA GLY A 280 -19.49 -2.71 15.45
C GLY A 280 -19.72 -2.60 13.95
N SER A 281 -19.65 -1.38 13.41
CA SER A 281 -19.75 -1.10 11.97
C SER A 281 -18.37 -1.01 11.36
N PHE A 282 -18.21 -1.56 10.15
CA PHE A 282 -16.99 -1.45 9.36
C PHE A 282 -17.12 -0.28 8.38
N GLY A 283 -16.08 0.57 8.31
CA GLY A 283 -16.10 1.83 7.59
C GLY A 283 -15.70 1.76 6.13
N GLY A 284 -15.53 0.56 5.57
CA GLY A 284 -14.94 0.43 4.25
C GLY A 284 -13.46 0.82 4.22
N GLY A 285 -12.87 1.13 5.38
CA GLY A 285 -11.43 1.24 5.58
C GLY A 285 -10.80 -0.14 5.62
N GLY A 286 -9.58 -0.24 5.14
CA GLY A 286 -8.84 -1.48 5.14
C GLY A 286 -7.71 -1.46 4.12
N SER A 287 -6.74 -2.32 4.34
CA SER A 287 -5.59 -2.45 3.45
C SER A 287 -5.36 -3.91 3.11
N GLY A 288 -5.10 -4.17 1.84
CA GLY A 288 -4.77 -5.49 1.34
C GLY A 288 -3.43 -5.52 0.62
N SER A 289 -2.74 -6.64 0.75
CA SER A 289 -1.52 -6.94 0.02
C SER A 289 -1.63 -8.29 -0.67
N ARG A 290 -1.11 -8.39 -1.89
CA ARG A 290 -0.89 -9.65 -2.61
C ARG A 290 0.59 -9.98 -2.60
N PHE A 291 0.94 -11.28 -2.61
CA PHE A 291 2.30 -11.79 -2.48
C PHE A 291 2.63 -12.93 -3.44
#